data_1b44f6c3490d1e70b29882c8bcbe78d5
#
_entry.id   1b44f6c3490d1e70b29882c8bcbe78d5
#
_cell.length_a   1.000
_cell.length_b   1.000
_cell.length_c   1.000
_cell.angle_alpha   90.00
_cell.angle_beta   90.00
_cell.angle_gamma   90.00
#
_symmetry.space_group_name_H-M   'P 1'
#
loop_
_entity.id
_entity.type
_entity.pdbx_description
1 polymer ?
#
loop_
_entity_poly.entity_id
_entity_poly.type
_entity_poly.pdbx_seq_one_letter_code
_entity_poly.pdbx_strand_id
1 'polypeptide(L)'
;TRTYYNDFRTSLELASNVAGSMNGKMYCPVIFWMQGEFNYDPNPEKGLRANVPNTTDKQEYKRLLIQLKDNMQNDILKQYGQQEKPVFITYQTGAQYMRDTLAISMAQLEASNEYADIICAGPIYPMTDRGGHLDANGYRWFGEMLGKVYYQTKVQGKTFKPLQPTEIMREKLPNQVCIKYHVPVPPLVFDVHLLPKIRDYGFEVYLGSYRQENRQT
;
A
#
# COMPACT_ATOMS: atom_id res chain seq x y z
N THR A 1 -13.57 -0.81 17.17
CA THR A 1 -13.72 -1.01 15.73
C THR A 1 -14.88 -0.22 15.15
N ARG A 2 -16.10 -0.32 15.68
CA ARG A 2 -17.22 0.51 15.22
C ARG A 2 -17.00 2.02 15.47
N THR A 3 -16.27 2.41 16.51
CA THR A 3 -16.05 3.81 16.89
C THR A 3 -15.29 4.60 15.83
N TYR A 4 -14.11 4.14 15.39
CA TYR A 4 -13.32 4.84 14.37
C TYR A 4 -14.00 4.89 13.01
N TYR A 5 -14.73 3.86 12.66
CA TYR A 5 -15.49 3.88 11.41
C TYR A 5 -16.69 4.84 11.48
N ASN A 6 -17.30 5.02 12.66
CA ASN A 6 -18.32 6.04 12.86
C ASN A 6 -17.75 7.45 12.71
N ASP A 7 -16.52 7.70 13.18
CA ASP A 7 -15.85 8.98 13.00
C ASP A 7 -15.66 9.33 11.51
N PHE A 8 -15.31 8.32 10.69
CA PHE A 8 -15.28 8.48 9.23
C PHE A 8 -16.66 8.90 8.69
N ARG A 9 -17.74 8.22 9.06
CA ARG A 9 -19.10 8.56 8.60
C ARG A 9 -19.52 9.95 9.06
N THR A 10 -19.26 10.30 10.29
CA THR A 10 -19.52 11.65 10.82
C THR A 10 -18.75 12.70 10.03
N SER A 11 -17.52 12.43 9.65
CA SER A 11 -16.72 13.33 8.80
C SER A 11 -17.33 13.56 7.43
N LEU A 12 -17.93 12.52 6.81
CA LEU A 12 -18.64 12.66 5.54
C LEU A 12 -19.88 13.56 5.68
N GLU A 13 -20.65 13.40 6.77
CA GLU A 13 -21.82 14.24 7.07
C GLU A 13 -21.41 15.70 7.28
N LEU A 14 -20.39 15.95 8.09
CA LEU A 14 -19.87 17.30 8.33
C LEU A 14 -19.39 17.98 7.05
N ALA A 15 -18.68 17.26 6.19
CA ALA A 15 -18.23 17.76 4.89
C ALA A 15 -19.43 18.12 3.98
N SER A 16 -20.48 17.29 3.96
CA SER A 16 -21.72 17.59 3.23
C SER A 16 -22.40 18.88 3.77
N ASN A 17 -22.47 19.01 5.08
CA ASN A 17 -23.11 20.17 5.71
C ASN A 17 -22.33 21.48 5.39
N VAL A 18 -21.00 21.44 5.46
CA VAL A 18 -20.16 22.59 5.09
C VAL A 18 -20.33 22.94 3.61
N ALA A 19 -20.30 21.97 2.71
CA ALA A 19 -20.53 22.22 1.29
C ALA A 19 -21.94 22.81 1.03
N GLY A 20 -22.96 22.27 1.69
CA GLY A 20 -24.34 22.76 1.58
C GLY A 20 -24.49 24.21 2.07
N SER A 21 -23.82 24.60 3.16
CA SER A 21 -23.82 25.99 3.65
C SER A 21 -23.17 26.96 2.66
N MET A 22 -22.34 26.46 1.75
CA MET A 22 -21.69 27.23 0.67
C MET A 22 -22.43 27.08 -0.67
N ASN A 23 -23.65 26.55 -0.71
CA ASN A 23 -24.40 26.21 -1.90
C ASN A 23 -23.68 25.24 -2.86
N GLY A 24 -22.80 24.40 -2.29
CA GLY A 24 -21.99 23.44 -3.02
C GLY A 24 -22.46 21.99 -2.76
N LYS A 25 -21.81 21.06 -3.45
CA LYS A 25 -21.97 19.61 -3.25
C LYS A 25 -20.59 18.98 -3.05
N MET A 26 -20.52 17.94 -2.23
CA MET A 26 -19.30 17.16 -2.08
C MET A 26 -19.20 16.12 -3.20
N TYR A 27 -17.96 15.91 -3.63
CA TYR A 27 -17.57 14.82 -4.52
C TYR A 27 -16.22 14.25 -4.04
N CYS A 28 -16.14 12.96 -3.89
CA CYS A 28 -14.93 12.25 -3.45
C CYS A 28 -14.44 11.33 -4.56
N PRO A 29 -13.43 11.70 -5.35
CA PRO A 29 -12.92 10.88 -6.44
C PRO A 29 -11.95 9.79 -6.00
N VAL A 30 -11.38 9.90 -4.81
CA VAL A 30 -10.30 9.02 -4.33
C VAL A 30 -10.32 8.86 -2.81
N ILE A 31 -9.95 7.68 -2.36
CA ILE A 31 -9.61 7.38 -0.97
C ILE A 31 -8.11 7.06 -0.94
N PHE A 32 -7.31 7.85 -0.22
CA PHE A 32 -5.93 7.53 0.06
C PHE A 32 -5.85 6.78 1.38
N TRP A 33 -5.37 5.54 1.34
CA TRP A 33 -5.35 4.66 2.50
C TRP A 33 -3.92 4.28 2.88
N MET A 34 -3.53 4.67 4.09
CA MET A 34 -2.22 4.34 4.67
C MET A 34 -2.41 3.62 6.00
N GLN A 35 -2.25 2.30 5.98
CA GLN A 35 -2.32 1.44 7.17
C GLN A 35 -1.73 0.07 6.83
N GLY A 36 -1.12 -0.59 7.80
CA GLY A 36 -0.61 -1.96 7.66
C GLY A 36 0.61 -2.24 8.53
N GLU A 37 1.37 -1.22 8.90
CA GLU A 37 2.61 -1.35 9.68
C GLU A 37 2.37 -2.06 11.01
N PHE A 38 1.32 -1.69 11.69
CA PHE A 38 1.00 -2.26 12.99
C PHE A 38 0.59 -3.75 12.93
N ASN A 39 0.17 -4.23 11.77
CA ASN A 39 -0.17 -5.65 11.56
C ASN A 39 1.05 -6.58 11.60
N TYR A 40 2.26 -6.02 11.60
CA TYR A 40 3.48 -6.80 11.79
C TYR A 40 3.91 -6.93 13.26
N ASP A 41 3.26 -6.26 14.20
CA ASP A 41 3.57 -6.43 15.62
C ASP A 41 3.05 -7.79 16.09
N PRO A 42 3.94 -8.74 16.48
CA PRO A 42 3.52 -10.04 16.96
C PRO A 42 2.92 -10.00 18.36
N ASN A 43 2.98 -8.83 19.03
CA ASN A 43 2.46 -8.69 20.38
C ASN A 43 1.05 -8.09 20.34
N PRO A 44 -0.01 -8.92 20.32
CA PRO A 44 -1.39 -8.45 20.29
C PRO A 44 -1.78 -7.63 21.53
N GLU A 45 -1.01 -7.72 22.63
CA GLU A 45 -1.27 -6.97 23.86
C GLU A 45 -0.86 -5.51 23.73
N LYS A 46 0.04 -5.16 22.80
CA LYS A 46 0.41 -3.79 22.48
C LYS A 46 -0.54 -3.11 21.50
N GLY A 47 -1.53 -3.84 21.00
CA GLY A 47 -2.60 -3.25 20.21
C GLY A 47 -3.26 -2.10 20.98
N LEU A 48 -3.63 -1.02 20.28
CA LEU A 48 -4.36 0.13 20.84
C LEU A 48 -5.60 -0.30 21.64
N ARG A 49 -6.00 -1.57 21.58
CA ARG A 49 -7.04 -2.21 22.40
C ARG A 49 -6.68 -3.67 22.61
N ALA A 50 -6.48 -4.03 23.86
CA ALA A 50 -6.16 -5.39 24.34
C ALA A 50 -7.12 -6.52 23.88
N ASN A 51 -8.23 -6.19 23.23
CA ASN A 51 -9.28 -7.13 22.82
C ASN A 51 -9.50 -7.22 21.30
N VAL A 52 -8.66 -6.59 20.47
CA VAL A 52 -8.75 -6.70 19.01
C VAL A 52 -7.38 -7.13 18.50
N PRO A 53 -7.18 -8.44 18.27
CA PRO A 53 -5.92 -8.93 17.74
C PRO A 53 -5.68 -8.34 16.35
N ASN A 54 -4.45 -7.85 16.11
CA ASN A 54 -3.99 -7.54 14.78
C ASN A 54 -3.86 -8.84 14.00
N THR A 55 -4.36 -8.87 12.77
CA THR A 55 -4.03 -10.00 11.91
C THR A 55 -2.66 -9.81 11.28
N THR A 56 -1.84 -10.86 11.34
CA THR A 56 -0.59 -11.01 10.59
C THR A 56 -0.77 -11.93 9.38
N ASP A 57 -1.97 -12.49 9.23
CA ASP A 57 -2.32 -13.36 8.10
C ASP A 57 -2.60 -12.55 6.84
N LYS A 58 -1.95 -12.94 5.74
CA LYS A 58 -2.04 -12.27 4.45
C LYS A 58 -3.47 -12.27 3.89
N GLN A 59 -4.15 -13.40 3.93
CA GLN A 59 -5.47 -13.55 3.32
C GLN A 59 -6.53 -12.82 4.15
N GLU A 60 -6.43 -12.90 5.46
CA GLU A 60 -7.34 -12.20 6.35
C GLU A 60 -7.16 -10.68 6.25
N TYR A 61 -5.91 -10.18 6.19
CA TYR A 61 -5.68 -8.76 5.96
C TYR A 61 -6.26 -8.29 4.62
N LYS A 62 -6.01 -9.05 3.53
CA LYS A 62 -6.56 -8.74 2.20
C LYS A 62 -8.09 -8.70 2.23
N ARG A 63 -8.72 -9.68 2.84
CA ARG A 63 -10.18 -9.73 2.98
C ARG A 63 -10.73 -8.51 3.73
N LEU A 64 -10.09 -8.13 4.85
CA LEU A 64 -10.48 -6.97 5.64
C LEU A 64 -10.26 -5.64 4.90
N LEU A 65 -9.17 -5.51 4.15
CA LEU A 65 -8.88 -4.34 3.32
C LEU A 65 -9.95 -4.12 2.25
N ILE A 66 -10.34 -5.20 1.56
CA ILE A 66 -11.39 -5.17 0.54
C ILE A 66 -12.73 -4.79 1.18
N GLN A 67 -13.09 -5.41 2.30
CA GLN A 67 -14.33 -5.09 3.01
C GLN A 67 -14.36 -3.63 3.47
N LEU A 68 -13.24 -3.11 3.99
CA LEU A 68 -13.14 -1.71 4.39
C LEU A 68 -13.36 -0.78 3.20
N LYS A 69 -12.65 -1.04 2.10
CA LYS A 69 -12.80 -0.28 0.85
C LYS A 69 -14.25 -0.25 0.38
N ASP A 70 -14.91 -1.41 0.32
CA ASP A 70 -16.30 -1.50 -0.14
C ASP A 70 -17.25 -0.71 0.77
N ASN A 71 -17.04 -0.79 2.09
CA ASN A 71 -17.84 -0.03 3.05
C ASN A 71 -17.65 1.48 2.86
N MET A 72 -16.38 1.93 2.76
CA MET A 72 -16.08 3.36 2.57
C MET A 72 -16.64 3.89 1.24
N GLN A 73 -16.47 3.16 0.15
CA GLN A 73 -17.03 3.53 -1.14
C GLN A 73 -18.55 3.65 -1.09
N ASN A 74 -19.24 2.68 -0.50
CA ASN A 74 -20.70 2.68 -0.40
C ASN A 74 -21.22 3.83 0.47
N ASP A 75 -20.54 4.12 1.60
CA ASP A 75 -20.94 5.25 2.45
C ASP A 75 -20.72 6.60 1.75
N ILE A 76 -19.64 6.76 0.98
CA ILE A 76 -19.39 7.96 0.17
C ILE A 76 -20.45 8.13 -0.91
N LEU A 77 -20.73 7.07 -1.68
CA LEU A 77 -21.79 7.11 -2.71
C LEU A 77 -23.12 7.55 -2.12
N LYS A 78 -23.49 6.96 -1.00
CA LYS A 78 -24.74 7.26 -0.30
C LYS A 78 -24.78 8.69 0.23
N GLN A 79 -23.70 9.12 0.90
CA GLN A 79 -23.66 10.42 1.58
C GLN A 79 -23.61 11.60 0.60
N TYR A 80 -22.88 11.45 -0.51
CA TYR A 80 -22.68 12.54 -1.47
C TYR A 80 -23.59 12.44 -2.70
N GLY A 81 -24.32 11.33 -2.86
CA GLY A 81 -25.19 11.10 -4.02
C GLY A 81 -24.42 10.99 -5.34
N GLN A 82 -23.12 10.71 -5.27
CA GLN A 82 -22.30 10.51 -6.47
C GLN A 82 -22.52 9.13 -7.07
N GLN A 83 -22.37 9.02 -8.39
CA GLN A 83 -22.58 7.74 -9.10
C GLN A 83 -21.29 6.93 -9.24
N GLU A 84 -20.15 7.63 -9.33
CA GLU A 84 -18.87 6.98 -9.50
C GLU A 84 -18.25 6.61 -8.15
N LYS A 85 -17.79 5.37 -8.04
CA LYS A 85 -17.02 4.94 -6.88
C LYS A 85 -15.69 5.68 -6.82
N PRO A 86 -15.27 6.18 -5.64
CA PRO A 86 -13.92 6.67 -5.47
C PRO A 86 -12.91 5.54 -5.67
N VAL A 87 -11.83 5.80 -6.39
CA VAL A 87 -10.74 4.85 -6.46
C VAL A 87 -10.03 4.75 -5.11
N PHE A 88 -9.63 3.55 -4.72
CA PHE A 88 -8.92 3.31 -3.48
C PHE A 88 -7.42 3.18 -3.78
N ILE A 89 -6.62 4.17 -3.39
CA ILE A 89 -5.17 4.18 -3.59
C ILE A 89 -4.50 3.83 -2.27
N THR A 90 -3.78 2.72 -2.26
CA THR A 90 -2.98 2.22 -1.15
C THR A 90 -1.50 2.13 -1.55
N TYR A 91 -0.68 1.54 -0.72
CA TYR A 91 0.76 1.41 -0.87
C TYR A 91 1.22 0.03 -0.39
N GLN A 92 2.50 -0.25 -0.43
CA GLN A 92 3.08 -1.39 0.26
C GLN A 92 3.84 -0.93 1.50
N THR A 93 3.49 -1.50 2.65
CA THR A 93 4.26 -1.33 3.89
C THR A 93 5.69 -1.82 3.66
N GLY A 94 6.68 -1.13 4.14
CA GLY A 94 8.06 -1.50 3.82
C GLY A 94 9.11 -1.02 4.79
N ALA A 95 8.76 -0.20 5.78
CA ALA A 95 9.72 0.30 6.75
C ALA A 95 10.31 -0.84 7.60
N GLN A 96 10.79 -0.60 8.77
CA GLN A 96 11.46 -1.56 9.69
C GLN A 96 10.71 -2.88 9.96
N TYR A 97 9.60 -3.10 9.30
CA TYR A 97 8.74 -4.28 9.40
C TYR A 97 9.11 -5.38 8.41
N MET A 98 10.31 -5.36 7.86
CA MET A 98 10.83 -6.48 7.07
C MET A 98 11.04 -7.69 7.98
N ARG A 99 10.07 -8.56 7.98
CA ARG A 99 10.11 -9.87 8.64
C ARG A 99 10.14 -10.98 7.60
N ASP A 100 10.25 -12.21 8.04
CA ASP A 100 10.38 -13.41 7.21
C ASP A 100 9.29 -13.55 6.15
N THR A 101 8.13 -13.00 6.42
CA THR A 101 7.02 -12.96 5.48
C THR A 101 6.57 -11.52 5.26
N LEU A 102 6.57 -11.07 4.04
CA LEU A 102 6.03 -9.78 3.63
C LEU A 102 4.49 -9.85 3.50
N ALA A 103 3.82 -10.51 4.45
CA ALA A 103 2.41 -10.89 4.35
C ALA A 103 1.51 -9.69 4.06
N ILE A 104 1.66 -8.60 4.83
CA ILE A 104 0.77 -7.43 4.71
C ILE A 104 1.05 -6.64 3.43
N SER A 105 2.32 -6.36 3.12
CA SER A 105 2.69 -5.64 1.90
C SER A 105 2.33 -6.42 0.64
N MET A 106 2.45 -7.76 0.68
CA MET A 106 2.00 -8.62 -0.42
C MET A 106 0.48 -8.65 -0.54
N ALA A 107 -0.27 -8.64 0.57
CA ALA A 107 -1.73 -8.53 0.52
C ALA A 107 -2.19 -7.24 -0.16
N GLN A 108 -1.51 -6.11 0.11
CA GLN A 108 -1.81 -4.82 -0.51
C GLN A 108 -1.54 -4.84 -2.02
N LEU A 109 -0.42 -5.43 -2.45
CA LEU A 109 -0.10 -5.58 -3.87
C LEU A 109 -1.04 -6.54 -4.59
N GLU A 110 -1.33 -7.69 -3.98
CA GLU A 110 -2.25 -8.70 -4.54
C GLU A 110 -3.66 -8.12 -4.69
N ALA A 111 -4.17 -7.39 -3.69
CA ALA A 111 -5.47 -6.72 -3.79
C ALA A 111 -5.51 -5.76 -4.99
N SER A 112 -4.44 -5.00 -5.23
CA SER A 112 -4.34 -4.11 -6.40
C SER A 112 -4.27 -4.87 -7.74
N ASN A 113 -3.73 -6.08 -7.76
CA ASN A 113 -3.68 -6.89 -8.97
C ASN A 113 -5.02 -7.58 -9.27
N GLU A 114 -5.83 -7.84 -8.25
CA GLU A 114 -7.10 -8.56 -8.34
C GLU A 114 -8.31 -7.62 -8.54
N TYR A 115 -8.26 -6.39 -8.03
CA TYR A 115 -9.38 -5.46 -8.02
C TYR A 115 -9.04 -4.16 -8.77
N ALA A 116 -9.80 -3.85 -9.80
CA ALA A 116 -9.56 -2.69 -10.66
C ALA A 116 -9.74 -1.33 -9.95
N ASP A 117 -10.51 -1.30 -8.87
CA ASP A 117 -10.77 -0.10 -8.06
C ASP A 117 -9.83 0.05 -6.85
N ILE A 118 -8.82 -0.84 -6.73
CA ILE A 118 -7.71 -0.74 -5.78
C ILE A 118 -6.42 -0.50 -6.57
N ILE A 119 -5.67 0.52 -6.21
CA ILE A 119 -4.38 0.84 -6.83
C ILE A 119 -3.30 0.86 -5.75
N CYS A 120 -2.28 0.02 -5.90
CA CYS A 120 -1.08 0.10 -5.09
C CYS A 120 -0.11 1.10 -5.74
N ALA A 121 0.19 2.19 -5.05
CA ALA A 121 1.11 3.20 -5.58
C ALA A 121 2.58 2.74 -5.60
N GLY A 122 2.92 1.78 -4.76
CA GLY A 122 4.27 1.23 -4.63
C GLY A 122 4.70 1.13 -3.17
N PRO A 123 5.92 0.66 -2.92
CA PRO A 123 6.46 0.51 -1.58
C PRO A 123 6.98 1.84 -1.02
N ILE A 124 6.92 1.98 0.30
CA ILE A 124 7.43 3.17 1.00
C ILE A 124 8.83 2.98 1.61
N TYR A 125 9.43 1.79 1.49
CA TYR A 125 10.76 1.53 2.06
C TYR A 125 11.87 2.49 1.57
N PRO A 126 11.79 3.10 0.37
CA PRO A 126 12.82 4.07 -0.04
C PRO A 126 12.67 5.43 0.63
N MET A 127 11.54 5.69 1.29
CA MET A 127 11.24 6.99 1.88
C MET A 127 11.89 7.12 3.26
N THR A 128 12.24 8.34 3.63
CA THR A 128 12.86 8.60 4.92
C THR A 128 11.87 8.40 6.07
N ASP A 129 12.32 7.73 7.13
CA ASP A 129 11.50 7.44 8.31
C ASP A 129 12.23 7.77 9.61
N ARG A 130 11.43 7.81 10.69
CA ARG A 130 11.92 7.90 12.06
C ARG A 130 11.15 6.91 12.93
N GLY A 131 11.80 5.77 13.20
CA GLY A 131 11.26 4.78 14.12
C GLY A 131 9.98 4.09 13.64
N GLY A 132 9.84 3.86 12.32
CA GLY A 132 8.71 3.16 11.72
C GLY A 132 7.57 4.05 11.24
N HIS A 133 7.70 5.34 11.42
CA HIS A 133 6.84 6.34 10.81
C HIS A 133 7.65 7.17 9.80
N LEU A 134 7.05 7.49 8.66
CA LEU A 134 7.69 8.43 7.76
C LEU A 134 7.96 9.75 8.49
N ASP A 135 9.12 10.34 8.26
CA ASP A 135 9.38 11.71 8.71
C ASP A 135 8.70 12.74 7.78
N ALA A 136 8.85 14.00 8.04
CA ALA A 136 8.21 15.06 7.25
C ALA A 136 8.59 14.98 5.75
N ASN A 137 9.84 14.64 5.44
CA ASN A 137 10.30 14.49 4.07
C ASN A 137 9.74 13.21 3.43
N GLY A 138 9.69 12.10 4.17
CA GLY A 138 9.08 10.85 3.75
C GLY A 138 7.58 11.02 3.43
N TYR A 139 6.83 11.72 4.30
CA TYR A 139 5.42 12.01 4.02
C TYR A 139 5.22 12.91 2.80
N ARG A 140 6.10 13.90 2.59
CA ARG A 140 6.05 14.72 1.37
C ARG A 140 6.27 13.86 0.13
N TRP A 141 7.28 13.01 0.15
CA TRP A 141 7.58 12.09 -0.96
C TRP A 141 6.43 11.11 -1.21
N PHE A 142 5.88 10.55 -0.15
CA PHE A 142 4.70 9.69 -0.24
C PHE A 142 3.50 10.42 -0.86
N GLY A 143 3.23 11.66 -0.44
CA GLY A 143 2.17 12.48 -1.01
C GLY A 143 2.37 12.76 -2.50
N GLU A 144 3.61 13.04 -2.93
CA GLU A 144 3.95 13.21 -4.36
C GLU A 144 3.70 11.92 -5.15
N MET A 145 4.06 10.75 -4.60
CA MET A 145 3.79 9.45 -5.24
C MET A 145 2.29 9.21 -5.41
N LEU A 146 1.51 9.43 -4.36
CA LEU A 146 0.04 9.31 -4.41
C LEU A 146 -0.56 10.27 -5.44
N GLY A 147 -0.10 11.53 -5.46
CA GLY A 147 -0.55 12.55 -6.40
C GLY A 147 -0.26 12.19 -7.85
N LYS A 148 0.92 11.65 -8.15
CA LYS A 148 1.28 11.15 -9.50
C LYS A 148 0.37 10.01 -9.94
N VAL A 149 0.12 9.04 -9.06
CA VAL A 149 -0.76 7.91 -9.36
C VAL A 149 -2.20 8.37 -9.58
N TYR A 150 -2.71 9.25 -8.71
CA TYR A 150 -4.02 9.87 -8.88
C TYR A 150 -4.16 10.60 -10.21
N TYR A 151 -3.19 11.45 -10.54
CA TYR A 151 -3.19 12.20 -11.80
C TYR A 151 -3.23 11.28 -13.03
N GLN A 152 -2.38 10.25 -13.05
CA GLN A 152 -2.36 9.29 -14.15
C GLN A 152 -3.68 8.53 -14.29
N THR A 153 -4.26 8.10 -13.18
CA THR A 153 -5.43 7.22 -13.22
C THR A 153 -6.75 7.97 -13.35
N LYS A 154 -6.95 9.03 -12.56
CA LYS A 154 -8.24 9.75 -12.56
C LYS A 154 -8.27 10.94 -13.50
N VAL A 155 -7.16 11.62 -13.74
CA VAL A 155 -7.14 12.80 -14.63
C VAL A 155 -6.80 12.40 -16.07
N GLN A 156 -5.82 11.51 -16.25
CA GLN A 156 -5.42 11.07 -17.59
C GLN A 156 -6.16 9.81 -18.06
N GLY A 157 -6.92 9.13 -17.20
CA GLY A 157 -7.63 7.91 -17.55
C GLY A 157 -6.74 6.70 -17.87
N LYS A 158 -5.47 6.73 -17.43
CA LYS A 158 -4.51 5.65 -17.68
C LYS A 158 -4.61 4.58 -16.60
N THR A 159 -4.30 3.35 -16.96
CA THR A 159 -4.05 2.29 -15.98
C THR A 159 -2.69 2.49 -15.31
N PHE A 160 -2.61 2.14 -14.04
CA PHE A 160 -1.35 2.17 -13.28
C PHE A 160 -1.15 0.85 -12.54
N LYS A 161 0.07 0.34 -12.62
CA LYS A 161 0.59 -0.73 -11.75
C LYS A 161 2.00 -0.33 -11.30
N PRO A 162 2.38 -0.61 -10.04
CA PRO A 162 3.74 -0.31 -9.57
C PRO A 162 4.77 -1.20 -10.24
N LEU A 163 6.05 -0.84 -10.10
CA LEU A 163 7.16 -1.73 -10.41
C LEU A 163 6.99 -3.02 -9.60
N GLN A 164 6.90 -4.16 -10.27
CA GLN A 164 6.74 -5.45 -9.63
C GLN A 164 7.27 -6.59 -10.50
N PRO A 165 7.77 -7.69 -9.91
CA PRO A 165 8.10 -8.87 -10.68
C PRO A 165 6.82 -9.51 -11.25
N THR A 166 6.90 -9.97 -12.48
CA THR A 166 5.79 -10.63 -13.18
C THR A 166 6.07 -12.11 -13.42
N GLU A 167 7.35 -12.48 -13.53
CA GLU A 167 7.75 -13.85 -13.76
C GLU A 167 9.17 -14.08 -13.23
N ILE A 168 9.40 -15.23 -12.62
CA ILE A 168 10.72 -15.69 -12.20
C ILE A 168 11.00 -17.01 -12.88
N MET A 169 12.08 -17.08 -13.67
CA MET A 169 12.46 -18.25 -14.44
C MET A 169 13.89 -18.69 -14.07
N ARG A 170 14.07 -19.99 -13.93
CA ARG A 170 15.40 -20.56 -13.89
C ARG A 170 15.83 -20.83 -15.32
N GLU A 171 16.87 -20.15 -15.77
CA GLU A 171 17.42 -20.33 -17.10
C GLU A 171 18.07 -21.72 -17.26
N LYS A 172 18.22 -22.16 -18.55
CA LYS A 172 18.88 -23.42 -18.87
C LYS A 172 20.38 -23.41 -18.52
N LEU A 173 20.97 -22.22 -18.39
CA LEU A 173 22.35 -22.07 -17.97
C LEU A 173 22.45 -22.26 -16.45
N PRO A 174 23.44 -23.01 -15.96
CA PRO A 174 23.64 -23.21 -14.55
C PRO A 174 23.87 -21.86 -13.85
N ASN A 175 23.25 -21.68 -12.70
CA ASN A 175 23.41 -20.51 -11.83
C ASN A 175 22.83 -19.18 -12.34
N GLN A 176 21.83 -19.22 -13.22
CA GLN A 176 21.12 -18.03 -13.65
C GLN A 176 19.64 -18.07 -13.26
N VAL A 177 19.15 -16.95 -12.76
CA VAL A 177 17.74 -16.68 -12.51
C VAL A 177 17.36 -15.43 -13.30
N CYS A 178 16.36 -15.54 -14.15
CA CYS A 178 15.80 -14.42 -14.88
C CYS A 178 14.52 -13.94 -14.19
N ILE A 179 14.43 -12.65 -13.92
CA ILE A 179 13.24 -12.02 -13.35
C ILE A 179 12.69 -11.01 -14.35
N LYS A 180 11.46 -11.22 -14.82
CA LYS A 180 10.74 -10.22 -15.60
C LYS A 180 10.00 -9.26 -14.69
N TYR A 181 9.98 -8.00 -15.07
CA TYR A 181 9.31 -6.94 -14.33
C TYR A 181 8.26 -6.23 -15.18
N HIS A 182 7.16 -5.86 -14.57
CA HIS A 182 6.37 -4.75 -15.04
C HIS A 182 7.09 -3.45 -14.65
N VAL A 183 7.46 -2.65 -15.65
CA VAL A 183 8.16 -1.38 -15.45
C VAL A 183 7.22 -0.24 -15.87
N PRO A 184 6.65 0.54 -14.91
CA PRO A 184 5.68 1.59 -15.24
C PRO A 184 6.26 2.71 -16.10
N VAL A 185 7.56 2.99 -15.97
CA VAL A 185 8.29 3.98 -16.78
C VAL A 185 9.65 3.39 -17.16
N PRO A 186 9.79 2.79 -18.38
CA PRO A 186 11.06 2.22 -18.82
C PRO A 186 12.09 3.32 -19.18
N PRO A 187 13.40 3.03 -19.14
CA PRO A 187 13.98 1.75 -18.75
C PRO A 187 14.03 1.53 -17.24
N LEU A 188 14.13 0.26 -16.80
CA LEU A 188 14.47 -0.05 -15.41
C LEU A 188 15.93 0.34 -15.13
N VAL A 189 16.15 1.15 -14.12
CA VAL A 189 17.47 1.64 -13.72
C VAL A 189 17.67 1.39 -12.23
N PHE A 190 18.86 0.91 -11.85
CA PHE A 190 19.25 0.85 -10.45
C PHE A 190 19.67 2.25 -9.97
N ASP A 191 18.87 2.84 -9.11
CA ASP A 191 19.20 4.13 -8.52
C ASP A 191 20.24 3.96 -7.40
N VAL A 192 21.38 4.63 -7.57
CA VAL A 192 22.47 4.68 -6.58
C VAL A 192 22.72 6.09 -6.07
N HIS A 193 21.85 7.05 -6.40
CA HIS A 193 21.94 8.45 -6.02
C HIS A 193 21.03 8.79 -4.83
N LEU A 194 19.81 8.30 -4.84
CA LEU A 194 18.85 8.51 -3.75
C LEU A 194 19.05 7.53 -2.60
N LEU A 195 19.47 6.31 -2.94
CA LEU A 195 19.73 5.26 -1.96
C LEU A 195 21.19 4.85 -2.03
N PRO A 196 21.83 4.53 -0.89
CA PRO A 196 23.20 4.00 -0.91
C PRO A 196 23.23 2.68 -1.70
N LYS A 197 24.33 2.45 -2.42
CA LYS A 197 24.54 1.19 -3.12
C LYS A 197 24.61 0.06 -2.09
N ILE A 198 23.70 -0.90 -2.19
CA ILE A 198 23.71 -2.11 -1.38
C ILE A 198 24.34 -3.26 -2.17
N ARG A 199 24.87 -4.24 -1.45
CA ARG A 199 25.47 -5.44 -2.03
C ARG A 199 24.43 -6.13 -2.94
N ASP A 200 24.86 -6.55 -4.12
CA ASP A 200 24.07 -7.28 -5.13
C ASP A 200 22.72 -6.62 -5.43
N TYR A 201 22.63 -5.27 -5.25
CA TYR A 201 21.40 -4.49 -5.42
C TYR A 201 20.21 -5.00 -4.60
N GLY A 202 20.49 -5.70 -3.49
CA GLY A 202 19.45 -6.27 -2.61
C GLY A 202 18.89 -7.61 -3.05
N PHE A 203 19.45 -8.23 -4.10
CA PHE A 203 19.07 -9.59 -4.48
C PHE A 203 19.85 -10.62 -3.67
N GLU A 204 19.13 -11.58 -3.12
CA GLU A 204 19.69 -12.70 -2.39
C GLU A 204 19.11 -14.00 -2.96
N VAL A 205 19.94 -15.01 -3.15
CA VAL A 205 19.53 -16.32 -3.66
C VAL A 205 19.85 -17.38 -2.61
N TYR A 206 18.84 -18.12 -2.21
CA TYR A 206 18.98 -19.20 -1.24
C TYR A 206 18.74 -20.56 -1.89
N LEU A 207 19.59 -21.52 -1.58
CA LEU A 207 19.39 -22.92 -1.94
C LEU A 207 18.70 -23.63 -0.79
N GLY A 208 17.47 -24.10 -0.98
CA GLY A 208 16.65 -24.73 0.04
C GLY A 208 15.66 -23.79 0.71
N SER A 209 15.16 -24.14 1.89
CA SER A 209 14.28 -23.28 2.66
C SER A 209 15.05 -22.13 3.31
N TYR A 210 14.53 -20.91 3.17
CA TYR A 210 15.06 -19.74 3.86
C TYR A 210 14.98 -19.95 5.38
N ARG A 211 16.12 -19.80 6.08
CA ARG A 211 16.16 -19.73 7.55
C ARG A 211 16.76 -18.40 7.97
N GLN A 212 16.11 -17.74 8.92
CA GLN A 212 16.49 -16.42 9.46
C GLN A 212 17.90 -16.35 10.08
N GLU A 213 18.46 -17.50 10.42
CA GLU A 213 19.76 -17.61 11.13
C GLU A 213 20.95 -17.07 10.34
N ASN A 214 20.81 -16.79 9.05
CA ASN A 214 21.89 -16.37 8.16
C ASN A 214 22.03 -14.83 7.99
N ARG A 215 21.30 -14.02 8.75
CA ARG A 215 21.38 -12.55 8.69
C ARG A 215 22.43 -11.92 9.60
N GLN A 216 23.27 -12.72 10.24
CA GLN A 216 24.38 -12.20 11.06
C GLN A 216 25.70 -12.30 10.26
N THR A 217 25.92 -11.36 9.36
CA THR A 217 27.27 -10.90 8.96
C THR A 217 27.18 -9.53 8.34
#